data_813d7cc3af6db468b12fff35c330a053
#
_entry.id   813d7cc3af6db468b12fff35c330a053
#
_cell.length_a   1.000
_cell.length_b   1.000
_cell.length_c   1.000
_cell.angle_alpha   90.00
_cell.angle_beta   90.00
_cell.angle_gamma   90.00
#
_symmetry.space_group_name_H-M   'P 1'
#
loop_
_entity.id
_entity.type
_entity.pdbx_description
1 polymer ?
#
loop_
_entity_poly.entity_id
_entity_poly.type
_entity_poly.pdbx_seq_one_letter_code
_entity_poly.pdbx_strand_id
1 'polypeptide(L)'
;MRHILTLNSGSSSLKFALYPLEGAASLDTLTPRYRGKYAGLNGGTPRLTLRDGEGQAVDTDTAALPEKLDLPGALERLLHWLDAFSDLSLAVVGHRVVHGGRDYHRPVTLTSEITAELKELEPLAPLHQPFCLAPVDPLAERYPELPQVACFDTAFHADQPEVARQFALPREMTARGLIRYGFHGLSYDYINRVLPESLGEASGERVIVAHLGNGSSLCAIHNGTSVASTMGFTAMEGMPMGTRSGRLDPGLVLHLIQQEGMSAEEVSEMLYKRSGLLGVSGISGDMRELLESPAPEAREAVDLYAYRAVREIGSLASALGGLDQLVFTAGIGEGAGPVREAICRGCEWLGIELDADANRRDARRISTAESRVGAWVIPTDEERMIAWYSARVAGLA
;
A
#
# COMPACT_ATOMS: atom_id res chain seq x y z
N MET A 1 29.46 9.64 1.50
CA MET A 1 28.79 8.47 0.88
C MET A 1 27.50 8.93 0.22
N ARG A 2 27.19 8.44 -1.00
CA ARG A 2 25.90 8.78 -1.67
C ARG A 2 24.75 7.97 -1.08
N HIS A 3 23.57 8.56 -1.05
CA HIS A 3 22.37 7.91 -0.48
C HIS A 3 21.15 8.10 -1.38
N ILE A 4 20.22 7.17 -1.29
CA ILE A 4 18.88 7.26 -1.88
C ILE A 4 17.93 7.64 -0.74
N LEU A 5 17.18 8.72 -0.91
CA LEU A 5 16.08 9.08 -0.02
C LEU A 5 14.77 8.59 -0.63
N THR A 6 13.94 7.90 0.14
CA THR A 6 12.59 7.54 -0.27
C THR A 6 11.57 8.30 0.57
N LEU A 7 10.52 8.77 -0.08
CA LEU A 7 9.41 9.50 0.54
C LEU A 7 8.07 8.83 0.18
N ASN A 8 7.30 8.53 1.22
CA ASN A 8 5.94 8.04 1.10
C ASN A 8 5.04 8.96 1.93
N SER A 9 4.52 9.97 1.24
CA SER A 9 3.74 11.06 1.81
C SER A 9 2.25 10.79 1.72
N GLY A 10 1.55 11.00 2.82
CA GLY A 10 0.10 10.87 2.90
C GLY A 10 -0.52 12.03 3.68
N SER A 11 -1.85 12.07 3.74
CA SER A 11 -2.60 13.16 4.37
C SER A 11 -2.26 13.36 5.86
N SER A 12 -1.86 12.31 6.57
CA SER A 12 -1.60 12.34 8.02
C SER A 12 -0.21 11.87 8.41
N SER A 13 0.66 11.54 7.44
CA SER A 13 2.00 11.04 7.75
C SER A 13 2.98 11.23 6.61
N LEU A 14 4.27 11.32 6.95
CA LEU A 14 5.40 11.26 6.04
C LEU A 14 6.31 10.12 6.50
N LYS A 15 6.36 9.03 5.73
CA LYS A 15 7.36 7.99 5.91
C LYS A 15 8.55 8.27 5.03
N PHE A 16 9.75 7.96 5.53
CA PHE A 16 10.98 8.08 4.77
C PHE A 16 11.96 6.98 5.12
N ALA A 17 12.84 6.67 4.18
CA ALA A 17 13.99 5.83 4.45
C ALA A 17 15.21 6.34 3.67
N LEU A 18 16.38 6.14 4.26
CA LEU A 18 17.66 6.56 3.70
C LEU A 18 18.53 5.33 3.47
N TYR A 19 18.86 5.07 2.21
CA TYR A 19 19.65 3.90 1.81
C TYR A 19 21.06 4.34 1.38
N PRO A 20 22.12 3.82 1.98
CA PRO A 20 23.48 4.03 1.47
C PRO A 20 23.62 3.36 0.10
N LEU A 21 24.35 4.01 -0.79
CA LEU A 21 24.65 3.50 -2.13
C LEU A 21 26.11 3.06 -2.19
N GLU A 22 26.32 1.77 -1.99
CA GLU A 22 27.63 1.11 -2.05
C GLU A 22 27.69 0.21 -3.31
N GLY A 23 28.18 0.78 -4.42
CA GLY A 23 28.19 0.08 -5.71
C GLY A 23 26.84 0.11 -6.42
N ALA A 24 26.56 -0.88 -7.26
CA ALA A 24 25.29 -1.01 -7.97
C ALA A 24 24.16 -1.43 -6.99
N ALA A 25 23.06 -0.71 -7.03
CA ALA A 25 21.91 -1.00 -6.17
C ALA A 25 21.15 -2.22 -6.68
N SER A 26 21.03 -3.26 -5.85
CA SER A 26 20.13 -4.39 -6.06
C SER A 26 19.08 -4.45 -4.96
N LEU A 27 17.95 -5.11 -5.20
CA LEU A 27 16.90 -5.22 -4.19
C LEU A 27 17.41 -5.90 -2.93
N ASP A 28 18.29 -6.90 -3.06
CA ASP A 28 18.83 -7.69 -1.94
C ASP A 28 19.87 -6.92 -1.11
N THR A 29 20.60 -5.99 -1.73
CA THR A 29 21.66 -5.22 -1.06
C THR A 29 21.17 -3.92 -0.42
N LEU A 30 19.98 -3.44 -0.81
CA LEU A 30 19.42 -2.21 -0.27
C LEU A 30 18.94 -2.41 1.18
N THR A 31 19.79 -2.02 2.13
CA THR A 31 19.44 -1.97 3.56
C THR A 31 19.40 -0.51 4.00
N PRO A 32 18.32 -0.03 4.62
CA PRO A 32 18.25 1.36 5.01
C PRO A 32 19.21 1.65 6.16
N ARG A 33 19.92 2.77 6.07
CA ARG A 33 20.68 3.33 7.21
C ARG A 33 19.74 3.87 8.28
N TYR A 34 18.63 4.49 7.84
CA TYR A 34 17.57 5.00 8.71
C TYR A 34 16.20 4.79 8.07
N ARG A 35 15.19 4.53 8.91
CA ARG A 35 13.78 4.58 8.58
C ARG A 35 13.03 5.44 9.58
N GLY A 36 12.20 6.35 9.08
CA GLY A 36 11.43 7.23 9.95
C GLY A 36 10.00 7.45 9.48
N LYS A 37 9.20 7.90 10.43
CA LYS A 37 7.81 8.27 10.18
C LYS A 37 7.41 9.44 11.05
N TYR A 38 7.03 10.53 10.42
CA TYR A 38 6.18 11.54 11.04
C TYR A 38 4.73 11.08 10.93
N ALA A 39 4.00 11.07 12.01
CA ALA A 39 2.60 10.71 12.09
C ALA A 39 1.80 11.80 12.81
N GLY A 40 0.47 11.79 12.67
CA GLY A 40 -0.39 12.80 13.29
C GLY A 40 -0.29 14.18 12.64
N LEU A 41 0.08 14.23 11.35
CA LEU A 41 0.15 15.48 10.59
C LEU A 41 -1.27 16.02 10.27
N ASN A 42 -1.34 17.32 9.99
CA ASN A 42 -2.56 17.98 9.51
C ASN A 42 -3.77 17.87 10.48
N GLY A 43 -3.52 17.98 11.78
CA GLY A 43 -4.59 18.05 12.79
C GLY A 43 -4.59 16.94 13.84
N GLY A 44 -3.72 15.94 13.70
CA GLY A 44 -3.46 14.95 14.75
C GLY A 44 -2.39 15.42 15.75
N THR A 45 -2.03 14.54 16.69
CA THR A 45 -0.88 14.76 17.60
C THR A 45 0.40 14.31 16.89
N PRO A 46 1.33 15.23 16.57
CA PRO A 46 2.54 14.88 15.85
C PRO A 46 3.44 13.93 16.64
N ARG A 47 3.95 12.93 15.97
CA ARG A 47 4.92 11.97 16.51
C ARG A 47 5.99 11.66 15.47
N LEU A 48 7.23 11.56 15.89
CA LEU A 48 8.34 11.06 15.06
C LEU A 48 8.81 9.72 15.63
N THR A 49 8.89 8.73 14.77
CA THR A 49 9.62 7.49 15.03
C THR A 49 10.79 7.43 14.07
N LEU A 50 11.99 7.19 14.57
CA LEU A 50 13.20 7.00 13.77
C LEU A 50 13.92 5.76 14.26
N ARG A 51 14.37 4.91 13.33
CA ARG A 51 15.14 3.72 13.61
C ARG A 51 16.35 3.66 12.69
N ASP A 52 17.42 3.12 13.19
CA ASP A 52 18.61 2.81 12.38
C ASP A 52 18.43 1.51 11.56
N GLY A 53 19.48 1.12 10.83
CA GLY A 53 19.50 -0.08 10.01
C GLY A 53 19.37 -1.39 10.79
N GLU A 54 19.65 -1.38 12.09
CA GLU A 54 19.47 -2.52 12.99
C GLU A 54 18.09 -2.53 13.66
N GLY A 55 17.25 -1.52 13.36
CA GLY A 55 15.90 -1.36 13.93
C GLY A 55 15.89 -0.75 15.33
N GLN A 56 17.04 -0.29 15.84
CA GLN A 56 17.12 0.40 17.13
C GLN A 56 16.52 1.79 17.02
N ALA A 57 15.82 2.22 18.08
CA ALA A 57 15.30 3.56 18.13
C ALA A 57 16.48 4.56 18.17
N VAL A 58 16.47 5.50 17.26
CA VAL A 58 17.43 6.62 17.26
C VAL A 58 16.84 7.72 18.12
N ASP A 59 17.58 8.08 19.18
CA ASP A 59 17.23 9.26 19.97
C ASP A 59 17.46 10.49 19.10
N THR A 60 16.37 11.05 18.64
CA THR A 60 16.40 12.31 17.94
C THR A 60 16.32 13.39 19.02
N ASP A 61 17.45 13.99 19.36
CA ASP A 61 17.51 15.24 20.14
C ASP A 61 16.85 16.39 19.34
N THR A 62 15.82 16.03 18.62
CA THR A 62 14.99 16.96 17.89
C THR A 62 14.16 17.69 18.90
N ALA A 63 14.38 18.98 19.01
CA ALA A 63 13.51 19.92 19.70
C ALA A 63 12.05 19.41 19.65
N ALA A 64 11.39 19.36 20.78
CA ALA A 64 10.03 18.82 20.90
C ALA A 64 9.19 19.20 19.69
N LEU A 65 8.53 18.22 19.09
CA LEU A 65 7.67 18.50 17.94
C LEU A 65 6.64 19.56 18.35
N PRO A 66 6.31 20.49 17.46
CA PRO A 66 5.28 21.49 17.76
C PRO A 66 3.94 20.81 17.99
N GLU A 67 3.03 21.44 18.74
CA GLU A 67 1.68 20.91 18.96
C GLU A 67 0.90 20.60 17.68
N LYS A 68 1.24 21.32 16.60
CA LYS A 68 0.69 21.10 15.26
C LYS A 68 1.84 21.06 14.27
N LEU A 69 1.80 20.05 13.40
CA LEU A 69 2.77 19.87 12.33
C LEU A 69 2.01 19.46 11.07
N ASP A 70 2.29 20.16 10.00
CA ASP A 70 1.80 19.81 8.66
C ASP A 70 2.86 19.05 7.85
N LEU A 71 2.50 18.63 6.65
CA LEU A 71 3.41 17.88 5.77
C LEU A 71 4.61 18.74 5.33
N PRO A 72 4.47 20.02 4.91
CA PRO A 72 5.62 20.87 4.60
C PRO A 72 6.59 21.03 5.78
N GLY A 73 6.08 21.27 6.98
CA GLY A 73 6.90 21.40 8.17
C GLY A 73 7.62 20.09 8.55
N ALA A 74 6.98 18.94 8.34
CA ALA A 74 7.61 17.63 8.55
C ALA A 74 8.75 17.40 7.53
N LEU A 75 8.54 17.77 6.27
CA LEU A 75 9.56 17.70 5.22
C LEU A 75 10.74 18.60 5.53
N GLU A 76 10.50 19.86 5.91
CA GLU A 76 11.56 20.80 6.27
C GLU A 76 12.42 20.27 7.41
N ARG A 77 11.80 19.72 8.46
CA ARG A 77 12.52 19.07 9.58
C ARG A 77 13.35 17.88 9.13
N LEU A 78 12.82 17.05 8.26
CA LEU A 78 13.56 15.93 7.67
C LEU A 78 14.80 16.44 6.91
N LEU A 79 14.65 17.46 6.08
CA LEU A 79 15.74 18.00 5.28
C LEU A 79 16.82 18.64 6.18
N HIS A 80 16.43 19.41 7.20
CA HIS A 80 17.38 19.94 8.20
C HIS A 80 18.12 18.81 8.95
N TRP A 81 17.43 17.74 9.31
CA TRP A 81 18.06 16.60 9.95
C TRP A 81 19.07 15.91 9.01
N LEU A 82 18.77 15.78 7.72
CA LEU A 82 19.71 15.24 6.74
C LEU A 82 20.94 16.15 6.55
N ASP A 83 20.77 17.45 6.53
CA ASP A 83 21.86 18.42 6.38
C ASP A 83 22.84 18.40 7.57
N ALA A 84 22.43 17.91 8.74
CA ALA A 84 23.30 17.78 9.90
C ALA A 84 24.38 16.69 9.74
N PHE A 85 24.24 15.80 8.76
CA PHE A 85 25.23 14.76 8.47
C PHE A 85 26.26 15.24 7.44
N SER A 86 27.49 15.51 7.87
CA SER A 86 28.58 15.99 6.99
C SER A 86 29.03 14.93 5.94
N ASP A 87 28.76 13.66 6.19
CA ASP A 87 29.12 12.52 5.33
C ASP A 87 28.02 12.10 4.36
N LEU A 88 26.87 12.77 4.39
CA LEU A 88 25.70 12.43 3.61
C LEU A 88 25.59 13.31 2.37
N SER A 89 25.44 12.69 1.21
CA SER A 89 24.99 13.35 -0.01
C SER A 89 23.87 12.54 -0.67
N LEU A 90 22.81 13.20 -1.09
CA LEU A 90 21.72 12.55 -1.81
C LEU A 90 22.12 12.33 -3.27
N ALA A 91 21.89 11.13 -3.79
CA ALA A 91 22.10 10.79 -5.21
C ALA A 91 20.80 10.84 -6.00
N VAL A 92 19.68 10.51 -5.36
CA VAL A 92 18.33 10.50 -5.94
C VAL A 92 17.29 10.51 -4.83
N VAL A 93 16.13 11.10 -5.09
CA VAL A 93 14.94 10.98 -4.22
C VAL A 93 13.86 10.19 -4.95
N GLY A 94 13.33 9.15 -4.32
CA GLY A 94 12.19 8.40 -4.80
C GLY A 94 10.91 8.78 -4.08
N HIS A 95 9.85 9.00 -4.83
CA HIS A 95 8.53 9.33 -4.31
C HIS A 95 7.54 8.20 -4.60
N ARG A 96 6.78 7.79 -3.59
CA ARG A 96 5.55 7.05 -3.86
C ARG A 96 4.52 8.01 -4.43
N VAL A 97 3.95 7.67 -5.58
CA VAL A 97 2.85 8.39 -6.21
C VAL A 97 1.69 7.41 -6.38
N VAL A 98 0.51 7.76 -5.86
CA VAL A 98 -0.61 6.80 -5.85
C VAL A 98 -1.10 6.50 -7.26
N HIS A 99 -1.15 7.50 -8.15
CA HIS A 99 -1.76 7.35 -9.46
C HIS A 99 -0.85 7.79 -10.60
N GLY A 100 -0.58 6.87 -11.54
CA GLY A 100 0.16 7.15 -12.78
C GLY A 100 -0.74 7.40 -13.99
N GLY A 101 -2.07 7.38 -13.81
CA GLY A 101 -3.00 7.54 -14.93
C GLY A 101 -2.91 6.39 -15.94
N ARG A 102 -3.10 6.74 -17.21
CA ARG A 102 -3.00 5.82 -18.35
C ARG A 102 -1.61 5.82 -18.98
N ASP A 103 -0.78 6.80 -18.63
CA ASP A 103 0.45 7.08 -19.37
C ASP A 103 1.70 6.64 -18.59
N TYR A 104 1.63 6.64 -17.25
CA TYR A 104 2.76 6.30 -16.39
C TYR A 104 2.64 4.88 -15.83
N HIS A 105 3.13 3.92 -16.61
CA HIS A 105 3.13 2.48 -16.28
C HIS A 105 4.44 1.98 -15.66
N ARG A 106 5.43 2.88 -15.52
CA ARG A 106 6.76 2.59 -14.97
C ARG A 106 7.26 3.80 -14.19
N PRO A 107 8.20 3.61 -13.26
CA PRO A 107 8.86 4.72 -12.60
C PRO A 107 9.52 5.67 -13.60
N VAL A 108 9.40 6.98 -13.35
CA VAL A 108 9.91 8.04 -14.23
C VAL A 108 10.66 9.11 -13.45
N THR A 109 11.65 9.73 -14.06
CA THR A 109 12.25 10.96 -13.52
C THR A 109 11.25 12.09 -13.63
N LEU A 110 11.04 12.79 -12.52
CA LEU A 110 10.15 13.96 -12.46
C LEU A 110 10.82 15.16 -13.13
N THR A 111 10.14 15.71 -14.12
CA THR A 111 10.39 17.04 -14.69
C THR A 111 9.23 17.94 -14.31
N SER A 112 9.33 19.25 -14.58
CA SER A 112 8.22 20.20 -14.39
C SER A 112 6.98 19.81 -15.20
N GLU A 113 7.16 19.31 -16.42
CA GLU A 113 6.08 18.85 -17.29
C GLU A 113 5.39 17.62 -16.71
N ILE A 114 6.15 16.58 -16.35
CA ILE A 114 5.61 15.35 -15.76
C ILE A 114 4.92 15.66 -14.43
N THR A 115 5.50 16.53 -13.61
CA THR A 115 4.87 16.94 -12.34
C THR A 115 3.53 17.64 -12.58
N ALA A 116 3.43 18.49 -13.60
CA ALA A 116 2.17 19.14 -13.97
C ALA A 116 1.14 18.12 -14.45
N GLU A 117 1.49 17.18 -15.32
CA GLU A 117 0.61 16.11 -15.78
C GLU A 117 0.13 15.21 -14.62
N LEU A 118 0.99 14.89 -13.66
CA LEU A 118 0.60 14.12 -12.49
C LEU A 118 -0.35 14.89 -11.56
N LYS A 119 -0.26 16.22 -11.49
CA LYS A 119 -1.23 17.08 -10.80
C LYS A 119 -2.61 17.07 -11.46
N GLU A 120 -2.68 16.93 -12.79
CA GLU A 120 -3.97 16.78 -13.51
C GLU A 120 -4.71 15.48 -13.14
N LEU A 121 -4.00 14.48 -12.58
CA LEU A 121 -4.59 13.23 -12.08
C LEU A 121 -5.18 13.35 -10.66
N GLU A 122 -5.08 14.49 -9.99
CA GLU A 122 -5.63 14.67 -8.64
C GLU A 122 -7.12 14.30 -8.52
N PRO A 123 -8.00 14.57 -9.50
CA PRO A 123 -9.39 14.14 -9.44
C PRO A 123 -9.60 12.62 -9.36
N LEU A 124 -8.62 11.80 -9.80
CA LEU A 124 -8.67 10.34 -9.70
C LEU A 124 -8.32 9.82 -8.29
N ALA A 125 -7.55 10.59 -7.52
CA ALA A 125 -7.13 10.25 -6.18
C ALA A 125 -7.01 11.48 -5.26
N PRO A 126 -8.11 12.25 -5.05
CA PRO A 126 -8.05 13.58 -4.41
C PRO A 126 -7.58 13.54 -2.94
N LEU A 127 -7.75 12.41 -2.27
CA LEU A 127 -7.32 12.21 -0.89
C LEU A 127 -5.86 11.72 -0.76
N HIS A 128 -5.16 11.51 -1.89
CA HIS A 128 -3.82 10.90 -1.89
C HIS A 128 -2.84 11.67 -2.80
N GLN A 129 -3.20 11.90 -4.07
CA GLN A 129 -2.30 12.46 -5.09
C GLN A 129 -1.66 13.80 -4.68
N PRO A 130 -2.42 14.79 -4.15
CA PRO A 130 -1.84 16.06 -3.74
C PRO A 130 -0.74 15.90 -2.67
N PHE A 131 -0.96 14.98 -1.71
CA PHE A 131 0.01 14.74 -0.64
C PHE A 131 1.26 13.98 -1.15
N CYS A 132 1.09 13.09 -2.12
CA CYS A 132 2.23 12.39 -2.73
C CYS A 132 3.13 13.35 -3.51
N LEU A 133 2.58 14.35 -4.17
CA LEU A 133 3.30 15.32 -4.99
C LEU A 133 3.81 16.53 -4.18
N ALA A 134 3.26 16.78 -2.99
CA ALA A 134 3.63 17.93 -2.16
C ALA A 134 5.15 18.08 -1.87
N PRO A 135 5.95 17.00 -1.70
CA PRO A 135 7.39 17.14 -1.48
C PRO A 135 8.21 17.52 -2.72
N VAL A 136 7.65 17.38 -3.93
CA VAL A 136 8.41 17.45 -5.20
C VAL A 136 8.97 18.83 -5.45
N ASP A 137 8.11 19.85 -5.44
CA ASP A 137 8.52 21.25 -5.73
C ASP A 137 9.51 21.79 -4.68
N PRO A 138 9.28 21.64 -3.34
CA PRO A 138 10.24 22.08 -2.33
C PRO A 138 11.62 21.43 -2.46
N LEU A 139 11.66 20.15 -2.87
CA LEU A 139 12.93 19.46 -3.10
C LEU A 139 13.62 19.95 -4.37
N ALA A 140 12.89 20.23 -5.45
CA ALA A 140 13.43 20.78 -6.68
C ALA A 140 14.00 22.20 -6.46
N GLU A 141 13.35 23.02 -5.65
CA GLU A 141 13.84 24.35 -5.29
C GLU A 141 15.12 24.29 -4.43
N ARG A 142 15.16 23.37 -3.46
CA ARG A 142 16.31 23.25 -2.54
C ARG A 142 17.51 22.56 -3.19
N TYR A 143 17.27 21.57 -4.05
CA TYR A 143 18.29 20.73 -4.69
C TYR A 143 18.02 20.60 -6.19
N PRO A 144 18.25 21.66 -7.01
CA PRO A 144 17.84 21.68 -8.44
C PRO A 144 18.44 20.57 -9.30
N GLU A 145 19.66 20.10 -8.94
CA GLU A 145 20.37 19.07 -9.68
C GLU A 145 20.09 17.63 -9.18
N LEU A 146 19.31 17.50 -8.10
CA LEU A 146 19.03 16.20 -7.50
C LEU A 146 17.89 15.51 -8.27
N PRO A 147 18.15 14.36 -8.91
CA PRO A 147 17.07 13.63 -9.61
C PRO A 147 15.97 13.20 -8.63
N GLN A 148 14.73 13.41 -9.02
CA GLN A 148 13.55 12.92 -8.33
C GLN A 148 12.83 11.91 -9.19
N VAL A 149 12.38 10.79 -8.63
CA VAL A 149 11.73 9.69 -9.35
C VAL A 149 10.36 9.40 -8.75
N ALA A 150 9.33 9.37 -9.59
CA ALA A 150 7.99 8.90 -9.21
C ALA A 150 7.87 7.39 -9.39
N CYS A 151 7.38 6.70 -8.36
CA CYS A 151 7.06 5.28 -8.36
C CYS A 151 5.57 5.12 -8.08
N PHE A 152 4.83 4.43 -8.97
CA PHE A 152 3.37 4.46 -8.99
C PHE A 152 2.75 3.19 -8.39
N ASP A 153 1.74 3.35 -7.52
CA ASP A 153 0.94 2.23 -7.02
C ASP A 153 0.15 1.53 -8.11
N THR A 154 -0.21 2.24 -9.18
CA THR A 154 -0.98 1.67 -10.29
C THR A 154 -0.12 0.91 -11.30
N ALA A 155 1.21 1.11 -11.29
CA ALA A 155 2.09 0.62 -12.35
C ALA A 155 2.10 -0.92 -12.47
N PHE A 156 2.10 -1.65 -11.36
CA PHE A 156 2.11 -3.12 -11.34
C PHE A 156 0.87 -3.75 -12.01
N HIS A 157 -0.21 -2.99 -12.10
CA HIS A 157 -1.49 -3.44 -12.68
C HIS A 157 -1.67 -3.02 -14.14
N ALA A 158 -0.73 -2.29 -14.72
CA ALA A 158 -0.87 -1.72 -16.06
C ALA A 158 -1.00 -2.79 -17.15
N ASP A 159 -0.36 -3.94 -16.95
CA ASP A 159 -0.35 -5.07 -17.89
C ASP A 159 -1.49 -6.08 -17.67
N GLN A 160 -2.48 -5.77 -16.82
CA GLN A 160 -3.66 -6.60 -16.65
C GLN A 160 -4.40 -6.78 -17.98
N PRO A 161 -5.03 -7.95 -18.22
CA PRO A 161 -5.89 -8.15 -19.38
C PRO A 161 -6.94 -7.05 -19.52
N GLU A 162 -7.19 -6.56 -20.71
CA GLU A 162 -8.12 -5.47 -20.95
C GLU A 162 -9.51 -5.74 -20.34
N VAL A 163 -10.00 -6.98 -20.45
CA VAL A 163 -11.27 -7.40 -19.87
C VAL A 163 -11.31 -7.27 -18.34
N ALA A 164 -10.16 -7.41 -17.66
CA ALA A 164 -10.08 -7.26 -16.21
C ALA A 164 -10.08 -5.79 -15.79
N ARG A 165 -9.71 -4.89 -16.70
CA ARG A 165 -9.64 -3.44 -16.46
C ARG A 165 -10.93 -2.69 -16.81
N GLN A 166 -11.86 -3.32 -17.51
CA GLN A 166 -13.10 -2.67 -17.94
C GLN A 166 -14.20 -2.75 -16.87
N PHE A 167 -14.96 -1.66 -16.76
CA PHE A 167 -16.29 -1.70 -16.18
C PHE A 167 -17.33 -1.97 -17.28
N ALA A 168 -18.44 -2.60 -16.93
CA ALA A 168 -19.57 -2.80 -17.84
C ALA A 168 -20.36 -1.49 -18.02
N LEU A 169 -19.67 -0.46 -18.50
CA LEU A 169 -20.21 0.89 -18.77
C LEU A 169 -20.20 1.17 -20.27
N PRO A 170 -20.89 2.24 -20.72
CA PRO A 170 -20.83 2.69 -22.11
C PRO A 170 -19.38 2.85 -22.59
N ARG A 171 -19.11 2.41 -23.82
CA ARG A 171 -17.75 2.33 -24.40
C ARG A 171 -16.98 3.65 -24.35
N GLU A 172 -17.67 4.76 -24.54
CA GLU A 172 -17.09 6.10 -24.47
C GLU A 172 -16.54 6.45 -23.08
N MET A 173 -17.08 5.87 -22.00
CA MET A 173 -16.56 6.07 -20.66
C MET A 173 -15.22 5.34 -20.48
N THR A 174 -15.11 4.10 -20.96
CA THR A 174 -13.83 3.37 -20.99
C THR A 174 -12.79 4.15 -21.81
N ALA A 175 -13.17 4.69 -22.97
CA ALA A 175 -12.27 5.49 -23.81
C ALA A 175 -11.77 6.76 -23.09
N ARG A 176 -12.57 7.33 -22.19
CA ARG A 176 -12.18 8.46 -21.33
C ARG A 176 -11.32 8.09 -20.14
N GLY A 177 -10.99 6.81 -19.94
CA GLY A 177 -10.14 6.36 -18.84
C GLY A 177 -10.90 5.97 -17.56
N LEU A 178 -12.25 5.79 -17.62
CA LEU A 178 -13.00 5.21 -16.51
C LEU A 178 -12.81 3.68 -16.53
N ILE A 179 -11.66 3.24 -16.03
CA ILE A 179 -11.21 1.84 -16.00
C ILE A 179 -10.77 1.46 -14.59
N ARG A 180 -10.53 0.19 -14.39
CA ARG A 180 -9.88 -0.31 -13.17
C ARG A 180 -8.38 -0.09 -13.28
N TYR A 181 -7.79 0.64 -12.33
CA TYR A 181 -6.35 0.91 -12.28
C TYR A 181 -5.63 -0.08 -11.36
N GLY A 182 -6.22 -0.39 -10.21
CA GLY A 182 -5.55 -1.13 -9.14
C GLY A 182 -4.57 -0.25 -8.36
N PHE A 183 -4.27 -0.63 -7.12
CA PHE A 183 -3.38 0.12 -6.21
C PHE A 183 -2.54 -0.83 -5.38
N HIS A 184 -1.69 -0.31 -4.48
CA HIS A 184 -0.68 -1.05 -3.72
C HIS A 184 0.32 -1.82 -4.60
N GLY A 185 0.52 -1.37 -5.85
CA GLY A 185 1.37 -2.05 -6.81
C GLY A 185 2.82 -2.17 -6.36
N LEU A 186 3.35 -1.19 -5.61
CA LEU A 186 4.70 -1.27 -5.05
C LEU A 186 4.84 -2.42 -4.05
N SER A 187 3.82 -2.64 -3.22
CA SER A 187 3.78 -3.78 -2.31
C SER A 187 3.69 -5.11 -3.06
N TYR A 188 2.83 -5.20 -4.06
CA TYR A 188 2.67 -6.42 -4.85
C TYR A 188 3.93 -6.76 -5.66
N ASP A 189 4.57 -5.77 -6.26
CA ASP A 189 5.81 -5.98 -7.00
C ASP A 189 6.95 -6.42 -6.08
N TYR A 190 7.03 -5.84 -4.86
CA TYR A 190 7.98 -6.30 -3.85
C TYR A 190 7.77 -7.78 -3.52
N ILE A 191 6.54 -8.16 -3.13
CA ILE A 191 6.23 -9.55 -2.79
C ILE A 191 6.51 -10.48 -3.98
N ASN A 192 6.12 -10.09 -5.19
CA ASN A 192 6.36 -10.86 -6.41
C ASN A 192 7.86 -11.16 -6.65
N ARG A 193 8.74 -10.23 -6.29
CA ARG A 193 10.20 -10.39 -6.46
C ARG A 193 10.87 -11.22 -5.37
N VAL A 194 10.39 -11.10 -4.12
CA VAL A 194 10.98 -11.84 -3.00
C VAL A 194 10.36 -13.22 -2.79
N LEU A 195 9.20 -13.48 -3.38
CA LEU A 195 8.46 -14.72 -3.22
C LEU A 195 9.24 -15.95 -3.72
N PRO A 196 9.91 -15.95 -4.89
CA PRO A 196 10.67 -17.11 -5.36
C PRO A 196 11.73 -17.59 -4.39
N GLU A 197 12.45 -16.69 -3.74
CA GLU A 197 13.41 -17.02 -2.69
C GLU A 197 12.74 -17.70 -1.49
N SER A 198 11.51 -17.27 -1.16
CA SER A 198 10.72 -17.82 -0.07
C SER A 198 10.19 -19.21 -0.34
N LEU A 199 9.78 -19.44 -1.58
CA LEU A 199 9.13 -20.69 -2.02
C LEU A 199 10.15 -21.82 -2.27
N GLY A 200 11.40 -21.51 -2.63
CA GLY A 200 12.35 -22.50 -3.11
C GLY A 200 11.79 -23.26 -4.32
N GLU A 201 11.80 -24.60 -4.25
CA GLU A 201 11.25 -25.47 -5.30
C GLU A 201 9.71 -25.47 -5.38
N ALA A 202 9.02 -24.92 -4.36
CA ALA A 202 7.55 -24.84 -4.31
C ALA A 202 7.00 -23.67 -5.15
N SER A 203 7.65 -23.36 -6.26
CA SER A 203 7.21 -22.29 -7.15
C SER A 203 5.79 -22.55 -7.67
N GLY A 204 4.86 -21.65 -7.36
CA GLY A 204 3.51 -21.66 -7.91
C GLY A 204 3.38 -20.50 -8.88
N GLU A 205 2.68 -20.73 -9.98
CA GLU A 205 2.45 -19.71 -11.00
C GLU A 205 1.26 -18.82 -10.65
N ARG A 206 0.32 -19.32 -9.82
CA ARG A 206 -0.95 -18.69 -9.45
C ARG A 206 -0.91 -18.24 -8.00
N VAL A 207 -0.64 -16.97 -7.82
CA VAL A 207 -0.44 -16.35 -6.49
C VAL A 207 -1.55 -15.34 -6.22
N ILE A 208 -2.12 -15.36 -5.01
CA ILE A 208 -2.90 -14.25 -4.50
C ILE A 208 -2.10 -13.61 -3.37
N VAL A 209 -1.83 -12.31 -3.50
CA VAL A 209 -1.24 -11.51 -2.43
C VAL A 209 -2.34 -10.70 -1.77
N ALA A 210 -2.52 -10.90 -0.48
CA ALA A 210 -3.46 -10.19 0.38
C ALA A 210 -2.71 -9.12 1.18
N HIS A 211 -2.67 -7.89 0.66
CA HIS A 211 -2.16 -6.71 1.34
C HIS A 211 -3.24 -6.21 2.30
N LEU A 212 -3.15 -6.61 3.56
CA LEU A 212 -4.13 -6.30 4.59
C LEU A 212 -3.54 -5.31 5.59
N GLY A 213 -4.01 -4.08 5.53
CA GLY A 213 -3.59 -2.98 6.40
C GLY A 213 -4.75 -2.02 6.67
N ASN A 214 -4.46 -0.79 7.09
CA ASN A 214 -5.49 0.25 7.18
C ASN A 214 -6.14 0.55 5.82
N GLY A 215 -5.36 0.48 4.72
CA GLY A 215 -5.83 0.22 3.37
C GLY A 215 -5.64 -1.25 3.06
N SER A 216 -6.63 -1.92 2.47
CA SER A 216 -6.59 -3.35 2.19
C SER A 216 -7.01 -3.65 0.76
N SER A 217 -6.23 -4.49 0.09
CA SER A 217 -6.58 -5.02 -1.22
C SER A 217 -5.94 -6.38 -1.46
N LEU A 218 -6.44 -7.11 -2.45
CA LEU A 218 -5.88 -8.36 -2.90
C LEU A 218 -5.54 -8.27 -4.39
N CYS A 219 -4.48 -8.95 -4.80
CA CYS A 219 -4.04 -9.03 -6.18
C CYS A 219 -3.82 -10.48 -6.60
N ALA A 220 -4.38 -10.85 -7.73
CA ALA A 220 -4.09 -12.10 -8.42
C ALA A 220 -2.89 -11.90 -9.35
N ILE A 221 -1.87 -12.72 -9.17
CA ILE A 221 -0.62 -12.69 -9.94
C ILE A 221 -0.46 -14.04 -10.65
N HIS A 222 -0.27 -14.01 -11.96
CA HIS A 222 0.02 -15.18 -12.76
C HIS A 222 1.37 -15.02 -13.45
N ASN A 223 2.29 -15.93 -13.20
CA ASN A 223 3.66 -15.86 -13.76
C ASN A 223 4.32 -14.48 -13.57
N GLY A 224 4.20 -13.91 -12.38
CA GLY A 224 4.79 -12.62 -12.05
C GLY A 224 4.05 -11.38 -12.55
N THR A 225 2.92 -11.55 -13.24
CA THR A 225 2.11 -10.46 -13.80
C THR A 225 0.76 -10.34 -13.08
N SER A 226 0.36 -9.13 -12.71
CA SER A 226 -0.97 -8.87 -12.16
C SER A 226 -2.05 -9.16 -13.20
N VAL A 227 -3.04 -9.99 -12.87
CA VAL A 227 -4.15 -10.34 -13.77
C VAL A 227 -5.50 -9.82 -13.29
N ALA A 228 -5.65 -9.55 -12.00
CA ALA A 228 -6.83 -8.92 -11.41
C ALA A 228 -6.48 -8.34 -10.03
N SER A 229 -7.20 -7.31 -9.61
CA SER A 229 -7.08 -6.71 -8.28
C SER A 229 -8.45 -6.35 -7.73
N THR A 230 -8.60 -6.33 -6.41
CA THR A 230 -9.85 -5.95 -5.76
C THR A 230 -10.10 -4.44 -5.80
N MET A 231 -9.06 -3.60 -5.83
CA MET A 231 -9.21 -2.17 -6.06
C MET A 231 -9.41 -1.90 -7.56
N GLY A 232 -10.23 -0.91 -7.88
CA GLY A 232 -10.64 -0.59 -9.24
C GLY A 232 -10.29 0.82 -9.67
N PHE A 233 -11.31 1.65 -9.92
CA PHE A 233 -11.13 3.04 -10.30
C PHE A 233 -10.47 3.86 -9.19
N THR A 234 -10.84 3.59 -7.94
CA THR A 234 -10.26 4.22 -6.75
C THR A 234 -9.76 3.16 -5.77
N ALA A 235 -9.00 3.61 -4.77
CA ALA A 235 -8.55 2.77 -3.65
C ALA A 235 -9.67 2.53 -2.60
N MET A 236 -10.94 2.73 -2.94
CA MET A 236 -12.08 2.46 -2.07
C MET A 236 -12.73 1.10 -2.35
N GLU A 237 -12.67 0.62 -3.61
CA GLU A 237 -13.31 -0.64 -4.00
C GLU A 237 -12.62 -1.87 -3.39
N GLY A 238 -13.35 -2.96 -3.29
CA GLY A 238 -12.87 -4.27 -2.85
C GLY A 238 -13.11 -4.52 -1.38
N MET A 239 -12.04 -4.69 -0.61
CA MET A 239 -12.09 -4.99 0.82
C MET A 239 -12.69 -3.86 1.64
N PRO A 240 -13.45 -4.15 2.70
CA PRO A 240 -13.65 -3.19 3.77
C PRO A 240 -12.27 -2.88 4.38
N MET A 241 -12.08 -1.64 4.85
CA MET A 241 -10.78 -1.17 5.37
C MET A 241 -10.99 -0.54 6.74
N GLY A 242 -10.01 0.13 7.30
CA GLY A 242 -10.17 0.78 8.60
C GLY A 242 -11.38 1.71 8.65
N THR A 243 -11.52 2.59 7.65
CA THR A 243 -12.62 3.57 7.57
C THR A 243 -13.36 3.58 6.22
N ARG A 244 -12.88 2.84 5.20
CA ARG A 244 -13.49 2.78 3.87
C ARG A 244 -14.40 1.58 3.76
N SER A 245 -15.54 1.80 3.08
CA SER A 245 -16.61 0.79 2.96
C SER A 245 -16.21 -0.48 2.20
N GLY A 246 -15.26 -0.38 1.28
CA GLY A 246 -15.05 -1.42 0.28
C GLY A 246 -16.20 -1.49 -0.72
N ARG A 247 -16.41 -2.66 -1.31
CA ARG A 247 -17.39 -2.92 -2.35
C ARG A 247 -18.83 -2.69 -1.88
N LEU A 248 -19.56 -1.86 -2.62
CA LEU A 248 -20.97 -1.54 -2.40
C LEU A 248 -21.80 -1.80 -3.67
N ASP A 249 -23.11 -1.91 -3.50
CA ASP A 249 -24.09 -1.80 -4.58
C ASP A 249 -24.18 -0.31 -5.01
N PRO A 250 -23.95 0.03 -6.29
CA PRO A 250 -24.14 1.38 -6.79
C PRO A 250 -25.54 1.95 -6.55
N GLY A 251 -26.56 1.09 -6.52
CA GLY A 251 -27.95 1.46 -6.21
C GLY A 251 -28.09 2.03 -4.81
N LEU A 252 -27.31 1.54 -3.83
CA LEU A 252 -27.29 2.11 -2.49
C LEU A 252 -26.77 3.55 -2.49
N VAL A 253 -25.72 3.84 -3.27
CA VAL A 253 -25.17 5.20 -3.40
C VAL A 253 -26.23 6.14 -3.99
N LEU A 254 -26.92 5.69 -5.04
CA LEU A 254 -28.02 6.45 -5.65
C LEU A 254 -29.20 6.67 -4.67
N HIS A 255 -29.54 5.67 -3.88
CA HIS A 255 -30.59 5.78 -2.84
C HIS A 255 -30.24 6.85 -1.80
N LEU A 256 -29.01 6.86 -1.28
CA LEU A 256 -28.55 7.84 -0.29
C LEU A 256 -28.65 9.27 -0.83
N ILE A 257 -28.31 9.49 -2.09
CA ILE A 257 -28.37 10.80 -2.72
C ILE A 257 -29.83 11.19 -3.05
N GLN A 258 -30.59 10.30 -3.68
CA GLN A 258 -31.89 10.63 -4.27
C GLN A 258 -33.05 10.53 -3.28
N GLN A 259 -32.97 9.63 -2.31
CA GLN A 259 -34.07 9.37 -1.37
C GLN A 259 -33.77 9.94 0.03
N GLU A 260 -32.53 9.77 0.51
CA GLU A 260 -32.10 10.26 1.81
C GLU A 260 -31.67 11.75 1.77
N GLY A 261 -31.47 12.29 0.55
CA GLY A 261 -31.11 13.70 0.36
C GLY A 261 -29.67 14.06 0.72
N MET A 262 -28.79 13.05 0.85
CA MET A 262 -27.36 13.30 1.12
C MET A 262 -26.68 13.94 -0.08
N SER A 263 -25.81 14.91 0.16
CA SER A 263 -24.94 15.46 -0.90
C SER A 263 -23.86 14.44 -1.30
N ALA A 264 -23.26 14.63 -2.46
CA ALA A 264 -22.15 13.77 -2.93
C ALA A 264 -20.97 13.83 -1.96
N GLU A 265 -20.70 14.98 -1.34
CA GLU A 265 -19.66 15.20 -0.35
C GLU A 265 -19.95 14.42 0.94
N GLU A 266 -21.17 14.43 1.44
CA GLU A 266 -21.58 13.68 2.65
C GLU A 266 -21.48 12.17 2.41
N VAL A 267 -21.90 11.69 1.23
CA VAL A 267 -21.75 10.28 0.85
C VAL A 267 -20.27 9.93 0.73
N SER A 268 -19.47 10.76 0.09
CA SER A 268 -18.02 10.54 -0.02
C SER A 268 -17.36 10.47 1.37
N GLU A 269 -17.66 11.41 2.25
CA GLU A 269 -17.12 11.40 3.61
C GLU A 269 -17.52 10.14 4.38
N MET A 270 -18.78 9.74 4.29
CA MET A 270 -19.27 8.52 4.92
C MET A 270 -18.51 7.29 4.41
N LEU A 271 -18.37 7.14 3.09
CA LEU A 271 -17.75 5.96 2.48
C LEU A 271 -16.24 5.87 2.72
N TYR A 272 -15.54 7.01 2.78
CA TYR A 272 -14.09 7.04 2.97
C TYR A 272 -13.65 7.09 4.43
N LYS A 273 -14.43 7.75 5.32
CA LYS A 273 -13.94 8.09 6.67
C LYS A 273 -14.79 7.51 7.82
N ARG A 274 -16.04 7.11 7.57
CA ARG A 274 -16.97 6.66 8.62
C ARG A 274 -17.54 5.27 8.38
N SER A 275 -16.98 4.53 7.45
CA SER A 275 -17.37 3.16 7.07
C SER A 275 -16.29 2.14 7.48
N GLY A 276 -16.26 1.00 6.85
CA GLY A 276 -15.28 -0.07 7.11
C GLY A 276 -15.37 -0.62 8.52
N LEU A 277 -14.22 -0.97 9.08
CA LEU A 277 -14.13 -1.51 10.44
C LEU A 277 -14.72 -0.54 11.47
N LEU A 278 -14.37 0.75 11.33
CA LEU A 278 -14.91 1.80 12.20
C LEU A 278 -16.45 1.88 12.12
N GLY A 279 -16.99 1.90 10.91
CA GLY A 279 -18.43 2.06 10.71
C GLY A 279 -19.24 0.87 11.19
N VAL A 280 -18.71 -0.35 10.99
CA VAL A 280 -19.40 -1.60 11.41
C VAL A 280 -19.30 -1.81 12.92
N SER A 281 -18.13 -1.58 13.51
CA SER A 281 -17.94 -1.74 14.94
C SER A 281 -18.51 -0.59 15.77
N GLY A 282 -18.53 0.62 15.22
CA GLY A 282 -18.77 1.84 15.99
C GLY A 282 -17.70 2.13 17.05
N ILE A 283 -16.57 1.38 17.02
CA ILE A 283 -15.52 1.42 18.05
C ILE A 283 -14.22 1.97 17.48
N SER A 284 -13.64 1.27 16.48
CA SER A 284 -12.32 1.61 15.93
C SER A 284 -12.16 1.13 14.49
N GLY A 285 -11.30 1.83 13.75
CA GLY A 285 -10.77 1.35 12.45
C GLY A 285 -9.47 0.56 12.58
N ASP A 286 -8.91 0.41 13.77
CA ASP A 286 -7.69 -0.37 14.03
C ASP A 286 -8.04 -1.81 14.40
N MET A 287 -7.59 -2.76 13.58
CA MET A 287 -7.84 -4.19 13.77
C MET A 287 -7.32 -4.71 15.12
N ARG A 288 -6.23 -4.15 15.65
CA ARG A 288 -5.65 -4.57 16.93
C ARG A 288 -6.59 -4.24 18.07
N GLU A 289 -7.14 -3.01 18.09
CA GLU A 289 -8.11 -2.58 19.08
C GLU A 289 -9.39 -3.43 19.02
N LEU A 290 -9.83 -3.80 17.83
CA LEU A 290 -11.01 -4.66 17.64
C LEU A 290 -10.78 -6.09 18.12
N LEU A 291 -9.60 -6.67 17.88
CA LEU A 291 -9.25 -8.00 18.35
C LEU A 291 -9.09 -8.08 19.87
N GLU A 292 -8.72 -6.99 20.53
CA GLU A 292 -8.60 -6.88 21.97
C GLU A 292 -9.95 -6.55 22.65
N SER A 293 -10.91 -6.05 21.91
CA SER A 293 -12.20 -5.61 22.43
C SER A 293 -13.12 -6.81 22.73
N PRO A 294 -13.74 -6.87 23.94
CA PRO A 294 -14.75 -7.89 24.25
C PRO A 294 -16.13 -7.60 23.65
N ALA A 295 -16.32 -6.47 22.99
CA ALA A 295 -17.62 -6.04 22.46
C ALA A 295 -18.04 -6.91 21.26
N PRO A 296 -19.32 -7.33 21.18
CA PRO A 296 -19.80 -8.12 20.05
C PRO A 296 -19.70 -7.39 18.71
N GLU A 297 -19.85 -6.08 18.68
CA GLU A 297 -19.73 -5.24 17.49
C GLU A 297 -18.29 -5.25 16.91
N ALA A 298 -17.28 -5.34 17.78
CA ALA A 298 -15.89 -5.50 17.36
C ALA A 298 -15.70 -6.84 16.63
N ARG A 299 -16.26 -7.92 17.18
CA ARG A 299 -16.23 -9.24 16.55
C ARG A 299 -16.97 -9.26 15.22
N GLU A 300 -18.17 -8.64 15.15
CA GLU A 300 -18.92 -8.53 13.88
C GLU A 300 -18.11 -7.85 12.80
N ALA A 301 -17.37 -6.78 13.13
CA ALA A 301 -16.51 -6.08 12.17
C ALA A 301 -15.35 -6.95 11.70
N VAL A 302 -14.71 -7.71 12.59
CA VAL A 302 -13.62 -8.64 12.27
C VAL A 302 -14.14 -9.80 11.40
N ASP A 303 -15.28 -10.39 11.76
CA ASP A 303 -15.90 -11.49 11.03
C ASP A 303 -16.31 -11.04 9.61
N LEU A 304 -16.90 -9.83 9.47
CA LEU A 304 -17.22 -9.25 8.17
C LEU A 304 -15.96 -9.06 7.32
N TYR A 305 -14.87 -8.55 7.91
CA TYR A 305 -13.61 -8.34 7.20
C TYR A 305 -13.04 -9.66 6.67
N ALA A 306 -12.96 -10.69 7.52
CA ALA A 306 -12.47 -12.00 7.11
C ALA A 306 -13.38 -12.65 6.05
N TYR A 307 -14.70 -12.57 6.21
CA TYR A 307 -15.67 -13.07 5.22
C TYR A 307 -15.51 -12.40 3.84
N ARG A 308 -15.29 -11.08 3.82
CA ARG A 308 -15.05 -10.35 2.57
C ARG A 308 -13.72 -10.77 1.93
N ALA A 309 -12.66 -10.95 2.70
CA ALA A 309 -11.38 -11.45 2.20
C ALA A 309 -11.52 -12.83 1.54
N VAL A 310 -12.22 -13.77 2.19
CA VAL A 310 -12.49 -15.10 1.64
C VAL A 310 -13.23 -15.02 0.29
N ARG A 311 -14.25 -14.15 0.18
CA ARG A 311 -14.98 -13.96 -1.08
C ARG A 311 -14.12 -13.38 -2.19
N GLU A 312 -13.28 -12.39 -1.86
CA GLU A 312 -12.38 -11.80 -2.85
C GLU A 312 -11.29 -12.80 -3.28
N ILE A 313 -10.76 -13.61 -2.35
CA ILE A 313 -9.85 -14.73 -2.69
C ILE A 313 -10.51 -15.70 -3.66
N GLY A 314 -11.76 -16.10 -3.40
CA GLY A 314 -12.51 -16.98 -4.30
C GLY A 314 -12.69 -16.39 -5.70
N SER A 315 -13.01 -15.09 -5.79
CA SER A 315 -13.15 -14.38 -7.06
C SER A 315 -11.83 -14.32 -7.83
N LEU A 316 -10.73 -13.99 -7.13
CA LEU A 316 -9.39 -13.91 -7.72
C LEU A 316 -8.83 -15.29 -8.11
N ALA A 317 -9.10 -16.33 -7.32
CA ALA A 317 -8.74 -17.71 -7.67
C ALA A 317 -9.46 -18.17 -8.93
N SER A 318 -10.71 -17.74 -9.15
CA SER A 318 -11.44 -17.97 -10.41
C SER A 318 -10.76 -17.29 -11.61
N ALA A 319 -10.28 -16.05 -11.44
CA ALA A 319 -9.54 -15.34 -12.50
C ALA A 319 -8.20 -16.01 -12.85
N LEU A 320 -7.58 -16.68 -11.87
CA LEU A 320 -6.34 -17.47 -12.05
C LEU A 320 -6.56 -18.88 -12.60
N GLY A 321 -7.80 -19.38 -12.57
CA GLY A 321 -8.09 -20.80 -12.87
C GLY A 321 -7.59 -21.76 -11.78
N GLY A 322 -7.42 -21.27 -10.56
CA GLY A 322 -6.94 -22.01 -9.38
C GLY A 322 -6.04 -21.16 -8.51
N LEU A 323 -5.43 -21.79 -7.51
CA LEU A 323 -4.51 -21.13 -6.57
C LEU A 323 -3.38 -22.07 -6.19
N ASP A 324 -2.16 -21.58 -6.17
CA ASP A 324 -0.98 -22.28 -5.69
C ASP A 324 -0.46 -21.69 -4.38
N GLN A 325 -0.47 -20.35 -4.26
CA GLN A 325 0.05 -19.66 -3.09
C GLN A 325 -0.87 -18.52 -2.67
N LEU A 326 -1.11 -18.38 -1.36
CA LEU A 326 -1.74 -17.24 -0.71
C LEU A 326 -0.70 -16.55 0.18
N VAL A 327 -0.44 -15.28 -0.07
CA VAL A 327 0.53 -14.49 0.70
C VAL A 327 -0.18 -13.39 1.47
N PHE A 328 0.03 -13.34 2.77
CA PHE A 328 -0.43 -12.26 3.66
C PHE A 328 0.69 -11.26 3.87
N THR A 329 0.39 -9.97 3.73
CA THR A 329 1.35 -8.88 3.92
C THR A 329 0.65 -7.63 4.47
N ALA A 330 1.43 -6.63 4.82
CA ALA A 330 1.01 -5.41 5.52
C ALA A 330 0.50 -5.65 6.95
N GLY A 331 0.23 -4.57 7.69
CA GLY A 331 0.10 -4.60 9.13
C GLY A 331 -0.89 -5.61 9.71
N ILE A 332 -2.07 -5.80 9.10
CA ILE A 332 -3.05 -6.81 9.50
C ILE A 332 -2.61 -8.20 9.01
N GLY A 333 -2.16 -8.28 7.75
CA GLY A 333 -1.71 -9.54 7.16
C GLY A 333 -0.51 -10.13 7.89
N GLU A 334 0.42 -9.30 8.33
CA GLU A 334 1.63 -9.70 9.06
C GLU A 334 1.36 -10.01 10.54
N GLY A 335 0.56 -9.16 11.23
CA GLY A 335 0.46 -9.17 12.68
C GLY A 335 -0.86 -9.72 13.27
N ALA A 336 -1.88 -10.03 12.46
CA ALA A 336 -3.17 -10.48 12.98
C ALA A 336 -3.44 -11.97 12.71
N GLY A 337 -2.79 -12.84 13.49
CA GLY A 337 -2.96 -14.31 13.42
C GLY A 337 -4.43 -14.77 13.39
N PRO A 338 -5.34 -14.25 14.23
CA PRO A 338 -6.76 -14.62 14.21
C PRO A 338 -7.45 -14.29 12.89
N VAL A 339 -7.11 -13.18 12.23
CA VAL A 339 -7.68 -12.80 10.93
C VAL A 339 -7.19 -13.75 9.84
N ARG A 340 -5.88 -14.07 9.81
CA ARG A 340 -5.32 -15.05 8.86
C ARG A 340 -5.94 -16.43 9.06
N GLU A 341 -6.14 -16.86 10.32
CA GLU A 341 -6.79 -18.14 10.63
C GLU A 341 -8.22 -18.18 10.07
N ALA A 342 -9.02 -17.15 10.31
CA ALA A 342 -10.39 -17.08 9.81
C ALA A 342 -10.43 -17.13 8.26
N ILE A 343 -9.51 -16.41 7.60
CA ILE A 343 -9.40 -16.40 6.14
C ILE A 343 -8.97 -17.77 5.61
N CYS A 344 -7.92 -18.39 6.19
CA CYS A 344 -7.45 -19.70 5.74
C CYS A 344 -8.51 -20.78 5.92
N ARG A 345 -9.24 -20.81 7.04
CA ARG A 345 -10.37 -21.71 7.28
C ARG A 345 -11.48 -21.52 6.24
N GLY A 346 -11.82 -20.27 5.91
CA GLY A 346 -12.79 -19.96 4.85
C GLY A 346 -12.33 -20.37 3.45
N CYS A 347 -11.03 -20.64 3.26
CA CYS A 347 -10.40 -21.03 2.01
C CYS A 347 -9.94 -22.52 1.97
N GLU A 348 -10.30 -23.36 2.95
CA GLU A 348 -9.98 -24.80 2.96
C GLU A 348 -10.43 -25.52 1.69
N TRP A 349 -11.55 -25.11 1.12
CA TRP A 349 -12.06 -25.64 -0.15
C TRP A 349 -11.13 -25.41 -1.35
N LEU A 350 -10.22 -24.42 -1.28
CA LEU A 350 -9.14 -24.20 -2.25
C LEU A 350 -7.96 -25.16 -2.02
N GLY A 351 -7.93 -25.85 -0.91
CA GLY A 351 -6.86 -26.78 -0.52
C GLY A 351 -5.81 -26.15 0.39
N ILE A 352 -6.15 -25.12 1.14
CA ILE A 352 -5.32 -24.56 2.21
C ILE A 352 -5.52 -25.40 3.47
N GLU A 353 -4.43 -25.93 4.02
CA GLU A 353 -4.40 -26.59 5.32
C GLU A 353 -3.54 -25.76 6.26
N LEU A 354 -4.18 -25.06 7.21
CA LEU A 354 -3.49 -24.15 8.13
C LEU A 354 -2.72 -24.94 9.20
N ASP A 355 -1.45 -24.58 9.41
CA ASP A 355 -0.70 -24.88 10.61
C ASP A 355 -0.98 -23.79 11.66
N ALA A 356 -1.84 -24.09 12.62
CA ALA A 356 -2.28 -23.15 13.63
C ALA A 356 -1.12 -22.68 14.54
N ASP A 357 -0.12 -23.53 14.81
CA ASP A 357 1.03 -23.17 15.63
C ASP A 357 1.98 -22.25 14.87
N ALA A 358 2.24 -22.54 13.61
CA ALA A 358 3.01 -21.67 12.74
C ALA A 358 2.34 -20.30 12.58
N ASN A 359 1.02 -20.28 12.39
CA ASN A 359 0.24 -19.04 12.27
C ASN A 359 0.31 -18.17 13.55
N ARG A 360 0.22 -18.78 14.74
CA ARG A 360 0.34 -18.04 16.01
C ARG A 360 1.71 -17.42 16.25
N ARG A 361 2.75 -17.96 15.65
CA ARG A 361 4.13 -17.45 15.74
C ARG A 361 4.50 -16.53 14.59
N ASP A 362 3.55 -16.16 13.73
CA ASP A 362 3.78 -15.36 12.52
C ASP A 362 4.92 -15.95 11.66
N ALA A 363 4.98 -17.31 11.59
CA ALA A 363 5.99 -17.99 10.80
C ALA A 363 5.84 -17.65 9.31
N ARG A 364 6.95 -17.66 8.57
CA ARG A 364 6.96 -17.34 7.13
C ARG A 364 6.00 -18.22 6.33
N ARG A 365 5.93 -19.53 6.59
CA ARG A 365 4.92 -20.45 6.08
C ARG A 365 3.96 -20.80 7.21
N ILE A 366 2.67 -20.63 6.98
CA ILE A 366 1.59 -20.89 7.94
C ILE A 366 0.64 -22.01 7.48
N SER A 367 0.93 -22.66 6.35
CA SER A 367 0.26 -23.88 5.92
C SER A 367 1.09 -25.11 6.28
N THR A 368 0.43 -26.27 6.44
CA THR A 368 1.11 -27.56 6.61
C THR A 368 1.98 -27.92 5.41
N ALA A 369 2.86 -28.90 5.54
CA ALA A 369 3.69 -29.39 4.44
C ALA A 369 2.83 -30.05 3.34
N GLU A 370 1.74 -30.68 3.74
CA GLU A 370 0.79 -31.44 2.90
C GLU A 370 -0.23 -30.53 2.21
N SER A 371 -0.34 -29.27 2.63
CA SER A 371 -1.25 -28.30 2.06
C SER A 371 -1.02 -28.14 0.55
N ARG A 372 -2.07 -28.35 -0.24
CA ARG A 372 -2.03 -28.19 -1.70
C ARG A 372 -1.79 -26.74 -2.12
N VAL A 373 -2.32 -25.80 -1.37
CA VAL A 373 -2.10 -24.37 -1.54
C VAL A 373 -1.25 -23.87 -0.39
N GLY A 374 -0.07 -23.32 -0.69
CA GLY A 374 0.79 -22.72 0.33
C GLY A 374 0.19 -21.43 0.88
N ALA A 375 0.26 -21.22 2.20
CA ALA A 375 -0.10 -19.96 2.86
C ALA A 375 1.12 -19.39 3.57
N TRP A 376 1.37 -18.10 3.37
CA TRP A 376 2.61 -17.42 3.74
C TRP A 376 2.38 -16.08 4.40
N VAL A 377 3.27 -15.69 5.29
CA VAL A 377 3.36 -14.34 5.85
C VAL A 377 4.70 -13.75 5.39
N ILE A 378 4.64 -12.75 4.53
CA ILE A 378 5.83 -12.11 3.97
C ILE A 378 5.68 -10.59 4.15
N PRO A 379 6.52 -9.96 4.99
CA PRO A 379 6.48 -8.52 5.16
C PRO A 379 6.76 -7.76 3.86
N THR A 380 5.96 -6.74 3.58
CA THR A 380 6.22 -5.84 2.44
C THR A 380 7.25 -4.78 2.78
N ASP A 381 7.96 -4.30 1.77
CA ASP A 381 8.92 -3.19 1.89
C ASP A 381 8.80 -2.25 0.68
N GLU A 382 7.77 -1.41 0.71
CA GLU A 382 7.51 -0.44 -0.36
C GLU A 382 8.63 0.58 -0.49
N GLU A 383 9.20 1.03 0.63
CA GLU A 383 10.32 1.99 0.64
C GLU A 383 11.56 1.40 -0.07
N ARG A 384 11.84 0.10 0.11
CA ARG A 384 12.93 -0.58 -0.62
C ARG A 384 12.64 -0.67 -2.11
N MET A 385 11.39 -0.94 -2.50
CA MET A 385 10.99 -0.91 -3.92
C MET A 385 11.18 0.47 -4.54
N ILE A 386 10.77 1.52 -3.84
CA ILE A 386 10.96 2.91 -4.29
C ILE A 386 12.47 3.19 -4.44
N ALA A 387 13.30 2.80 -3.48
CA ALA A 387 14.74 3.00 -3.54
C ALA A 387 15.36 2.27 -4.74
N TRP A 388 15.00 1.00 -4.95
CA TRP A 388 15.50 0.21 -6.07
C TRP A 388 15.11 0.78 -7.43
N TYR A 389 13.85 1.17 -7.59
CA TYR A 389 13.37 1.81 -8.82
C TYR A 389 14.07 3.14 -9.07
N SER A 390 14.22 3.96 -8.02
CA SER A 390 14.89 5.26 -8.12
C SER A 390 16.35 5.11 -8.54
N ALA A 391 17.07 4.13 -7.99
CA ALA A 391 18.42 3.83 -8.39
C ALA A 391 18.51 3.42 -9.88
N ARG A 392 17.60 2.57 -10.34
CA ARG A 392 17.57 2.11 -11.75
C ARG A 392 17.29 3.25 -12.72
N VAL A 393 16.29 4.09 -12.43
CA VAL A 393 15.92 5.24 -13.27
C VAL A 393 17.05 6.27 -13.32
N ALA A 394 17.75 6.47 -12.20
CA ALA A 394 18.89 7.37 -12.11
C ALA A 394 20.22 6.78 -12.64
N GLY A 395 20.24 5.53 -13.17
CA GLY A 395 21.45 4.90 -13.66
C GLY A 395 22.46 4.51 -12.56
N LEU A 396 21.98 4.18 -11.37
CA LEU A 396 22.78 3.86 -10.17
C LEU A 396 22.70 2.36 -9.79
N ALA A 397 22.01 1.52 -10.59
CA ALA A 397 21.79 0.10 -10.34
C ALA A 397 22.50 -0.78 -11.38
#